data_c9e00a40c5f09e2a003c66e72f6bc027
#
_entry.id   c9e00a40c5f09e2a003c66e72f6bc027
#
_cell.length_a   1.000
_cell.length_b   1.000
_cell.length_c   1.000
_cell.angle_alpha   90.00
_cell.angle_beta   90.00
_cell.angle_gamma   90.00
#
_symmetry.space_group_name_H-M   'P 1'
#
loop_
_entity.id
_entity.type
_entity.pdbx_description
1 polymer ?
#
loop_
_entity_poly.entity_id
_entity_poly.type
_entity_poly.pdbx_seq_one_letter_code
_entity_poly.pdbx_strand_id
1 'polypeptide(L)'
;YFAKERNFDEYKTKKEFNFAVYIKDVGKRAPYLIQYLLTKLKKDFSEEGITLNIKYYGEDKNFKCEGGENIGKLSKSELLNLYNTSDFGLVASLTNISLVPYEMLATGLPVIEFKEGTFEYFFPEDTAIITSFDYNDFYNQVKEAINNTDKLKEMNKNSMKFLKELSWEKTTDEFIEILDMIGSEKGE
;
A
#
# COMPACT_ATOMS: atom_id res chain seq x y z
N TYR A 1 -2.90 15.58 3.17
CA TYR A 1 -2.98 14.99 1.83
C TYR A 1 -4.41 15.14 1.33
N PHE A 2 -4.58 15.55 0.08
CA PHE A 2 -5.90 15.58 -0.57
C PHE A 2 -5.97 14.40 -1.52
N ALA A 3 -7.02 13.60 -1.39
CA ALA A 3 -7.25 12.50 -2.31
C ALA A 3 -7.41 13.05 -3.73
N LYS A 4 -6.65 12.49 -4.67
CA LYS A 4 -6.88 12.72 -6.09
C LYS A 4 -8.05 11.85 -6.52
N GLU A 5 -9.02 12.43 -7.21
CA GLU A 5 -10.03 11.63 -7.87
C GLU A 5 -9.35 10.79 -8.96
N ARG A 6 -9.51 9.46 -8.88
CA ARG A 6 -8.88 8.51 -9.79
C ARG A 6 -9.93 7.91 -10.71
N ASN A 7 -9.61 7.89 -11.99
CA ASN A 7 -10.44 7.21 -12.98
C ASN A 7 -10.01 5.75 -13.13
N PHE A 8 -10.56 4.87 -12.32
CA PHE A 8 -10.26 3.44 -12.39
C PHE A 8 -10.80 2.75 -13.65
N ASP A 9 -11.79 3.32 -14.36
CA ASP A 9 -12.33 2.72 -15.59
C ASP A 9 -11.28 2.61 -16.69
N GLU A 10 -10.30 3.51 -16.70
CA GLU A 10 -9.18 3.46 -17.65
C GLU A 10 -8.29 2.23 -17.47
N TYR A 11 -8.27 1.60 -16.27
CA TYR A 11 -7.39 0.47 -15.98
C TYR A 11 -7.67 -0.73 -16.91
N LYS A 12 -8.93 -0.97 -17.28
CA LYS A 12 -9.32 -2.06 -18.20
C LYS A 12 -8.66 -1.98 -19.60
N THR A 13 -8.30 -0.79 -20.03
CA THR A 13 -7.70 -0.55 -21.34
C THR A 13 -6.26 -0.09 -21.28
N LYS A 14 -5.80 0.30 -20.10
CA LYS A 14 -4.44 0.78 -19.85
C LYS A 14 -3.43 -0.32 -20.08
N LYS A 15 -2.32 0.02 -20.74
CA LYS A 15 -1.22 -0.89 -21.06
C LYS A 15 0.07 -0.56 -20.32
N GLU A 16 0.04 0.45 -19.47
CA GLU A 16 1.20 0.90 -18.71
C GLU A 16 0.76 1.26 -17.29
N PHE A 17 1.36 0.62 -16.29
CA PHE A 17 1.05 0.84 -14.88
C PHE A 17 2.29 1.27 -14.10
N ASN A 18 2.13 2.26 -13.23
CA ASN A 18 3.17 2.81 -12.37
C ASN A 18 2.97 2.33 -10.94
N PHE A 19 4.01 1.71 -10.38
CA PHE A 19 4.02 1.19 -9.01
C PHE A 19 4.92 2.05 -8.12
N ALA A 20 4.39 2.55 -7.01
CA ALA A 20 5.15 3.13 -5.92
C ALA A 20 5.41 2.06 -4.86
N VAL A 21 6.65 1.62 -4.70
CA VAL A 21 7.01 0.50 -3.83
C VAL A 21 7.86 1.00 -2.67
N TYR A 22 7.32 0.92 -1.46
CA TYR A 22 8.10 1.24 -0.26
C TYR A 22 9.05 0.10 0.07
N ILE A 23 10.34 0.41 0.15
CA ILE A 23 11.37 -0.57 0.42
C ILE A 23 12.31 -0.10 1.54
N LYS A 24 12.70 -1.03 2.40
CA LYS A 24 13.72 -0.86 3.42
C LYS A 24 14.54 -2.14 3.53
N ASP A 25 15.85 -2.01 3.68
CA ASP A 25 16.76 -3.15 3.88
C ASP A 25 16.69 -3.68 5.31
N VAL A 26 15.48 -4.12 5.68
CA VAL A 26 15.18 -4.76 6.97
C VAL A 26 14.19 -5.90 6.75
N GLY A 27 14.40 -7.03 7.43
CA GLY A 27 13.61 -8.26 7.23
C GLY A 27 12.10 -8.06 7.31
N LYS A 28 11.63 -7.20 8.21
CA LYS A 28 10.19 -6.89 8.37
C LYS A 28 9.53 -6.17 7.19
N ARG A 29 10.28 -5.80 6.17
CA ARG A 29 9.79 -5.19 4.92
C ARG A 29 10.03 -6.08 3.70
N ALA A 30 10.55 -7.29 3.90
CA ALA A 30 10.77 -8.32 2.87
C ALA A 30 11.34 -7.78 1.53
N PRO A 31 12.40 -6.94 1.52
CA PRO A 31 12.81 -6.19 0.34
C PRO A 31 13.17 -7.06 -0.85
N TYR A 32 13.83 -8.18 -0.62
CA TYR A 32 14.26 -9.10 -1.68
C TYR A 32 13.11 -9.91 -2.24
N LEU A 33 12.16 -10.29 -1.40
CA LEU A 33 10.98 -11.05 -1.82
C LEU A 33 10.03 -10.17 -2.65
N ILE A 34 9.82 -8.93 -2.23
CA ILE A 34 9.06 -7.93 -3.03
C ILE A 34 9.68 -7.75 -4.41
N GLN A 35 10.99 -7.57 -4.48
CA GLN A 35 11.69 -7.41 -5.76
C GLN A 35 11.54 -8.64 -6.66
N TYR A 36 11.65 -9.84 -6.08
CA TYR A 36 11.43 -11.09 -6.81
C TYR A 36 10.01 -11.16 -7.40
N LEU A 37 8.99 -10.91 -6.59
CA LEU A 37 7.59 -10.95 -7.02
C LEU A 37 7.32 -9.92 -8.13
N LEU A 38 7.78 -8.69 -7.96
CA LEU A 38 7.58 -7.61 -8.93
C LEU A 38 8.38 -7.82 -10.22
N THR A 39 9.59 -8.34 -10.15
CA THR A 39 10.39 -8.65 -11.35
C THR A 39 9.72 -9.74 -12.18
N LYS A 40 9.19 -10.76 -11.52
CA LYS A 40 8.45 -11.83 -12.20
C LYS A 40 7.13 -11.32 -12.77
N LEU A 41 6.36 -10.53 -12.00
CA LEU A 41 5.12 -9.91 -12.48
C LEU A 41 5.37 -9.03 -13.72
N LYS A 42 6.42 -8.21 -13.69
CA LYS A 42 6.81 -7.36 -14.82
C LYS A 42 7.08 -8.16 -16.08
N LYS A 43 7.75 -9.31 -15.95
CA LYS A 43 8.02 -10.21 -17.07
C LYS A 43 6.73 -10.78 -17.64
N ASP A 44 5.90 -11.38 -16.79
CA ASP A 44 4.67 -12.05 -17.22
C ASP A 44 3.67 -11.04 -17.84
N PHE A 45 3.55 -9.84 -17.25
CA PHE A 45 2.73 -8.76 -17.81
C PHE A 45 3.27 -8.23 -19.15
N SER A 46 4.59 -8.19 -19.32
CA SER A 46 5.20 -7.82 -20.60
C SER A 46 4.83 -8.82 -21.72
N GLU A 47 4.73 -10.10 -21.41
CA GLU A 47 4.27 -11.14 -22.36
C GLU A 47 2.79 -10.95 -22.74
N GLU A 48 2.01 -10.28 -21.87
CA GLU A 48 0.62 -9.90 -22.13
C GLU A 48 0.46 -8.50 -22.77
N GLY A 49 1.56 -7.84 -23.09
CA GLY A 49 1.58 -6.48 -23.67
C GLY A 49 1.27 -5.37 -22.65
N ILE A 50 1.51 -5.63 -21.37
CA ILE A 50 1.37 -4.65 -20.28
C ILE A 50 2.75 -4.26 -19.75
N THR A 51 3.03 -2.98 -19.67
CA THR A 51 4.28 -2.44 -19.14
C THR A 51 4.13 -2.06 -17.67
N LEU A 52 5.05 -2.52 -16.80
CA LEU A 52 5.13 -2.09 -15.42
C LEU A 52 6.35 -1.20 -15.18
N ASN A 53 6.09 0.03 -14.71
CA ASN A 53 7.11 0.95 -14.24
C ASN A 53 7.16 0.90 -12.71
N ILE A 54 8.25 0.38 -12.16
CA ILE A 54 8.39 0.16 -10.73
C ILE A 54 9.38 1.17 -10.17
N LYS A 55 8.92 2.03 -9.25
CA LYS A 55 9.74 2.97 -8.50
C LYS A 55 9.81 2.55 -7.04
N TYR A 56 10.99 2.11 -6.64
CA TYR A 56 11.30 1.82 -5.24
C TYR A 56 11.73 3.11 -4.53
N TYR A 57 11.25 3.31 -3.32
CA TYR A 57 11.62 4.47 -2.50
C TYR A 57 11.70 4.13 -1.01
N GLY A 58 12.33 5.01 -0.23
CA GLY A 58 12.45 4.90 1.23
C GLY A 58 13.82 4.43 1.70
N GLU A 59 14.56 3.65 0.91
CA GLU A 59 15.94 3.26 1.20
C GLU A 59 16.94 4.22 0.55
N ASP A 60 18.22 4.07 0.87
CA ASP A 60 19.30 4.84 0.22
C ASP A 60 19.37 4.51 -1.28
N LYS A 61 19.71 5.52 -2.10
CA LYS A 61 19.82 5.33 -3.57
C LYS A 61 20.83 4.27 -4.00
N ASN A 62 21.83 3.98 -3.16
CA ASN A 62 22.84 2.95 -3.45
C ASN A 62 22.31 1.53 -3.21
N PHE A 63 21.16 1.37 -2.55
CA PHE A 63 20.52 0.06 -2.40
C PHE A 63 20.07 -0.43 -3.78
N LYS A 64 20.62 -1.57 -4.20
CA LYS A 64 20.30 -2.14 -5.52
C LYS A 64 18.89 -2.74 -5.50
N CYS A 65 18.09 -2.33 -6.46
CA CYS A 65 16.76 -2.84 -6.70
C CYS A 65 16.69 -3.52 -8.07
N GLU A 66 16.07 -4.69 -8.11
CA GLU A 66 15.81 -5.43 -9.34
C GLU A 66 14.42 -5.11 -9.90
N GLY A 67 14.27 -5.18 -11.21
CA GLY A 67 12.99 -4.98 -11.91
C GLY A 67 12.50 -3.54 -12.02
N GLY A 68 13.08 -2.59 -11.26
CA GLY A 68 12.67 -1.19 -11.22
C GLY A 68 13.79 -0.23 -10.84
N GLU A 69 13.43 1.04 -10.66
CA GLU A 69 14.34 2.12 -10.30
C GLU A 69 14.25 2.42 -8.80
N ASN A 70 15.38 2.48 -8.09
CA ASN A 70 15.43 3.01 -6.73
C ASN A 70 15.63 4.53 -6.77
N ILE A 71 14.60 5.27 -6.44
CA ILE A 71 14.61 6.74 -6.42
C ILE A 71 15.05 7.33 -5.07
N GLY A 72 15.31 6.47 -4.07
CA GLY A 72 15.87 6.86 -2.77
C GLY A 72 14.85 7.37 -1.76
N LYS A 73 15.32 8.18 -0.83
CA LYS A 73 14.49 8.86 0.17
C LYS A 73 13.91 10.13 -0.43
N LEU A 74 12.62 10.34 -0.25
CA LEU A 74 11.88 11.44 -0.83
C LEU A 74 11.40 12.43 0.25
N SER A 75 11.32 13.69 -0.11
CA SER A 75 10.61 14.73 0.64
C SER A 75 9.10 14.50 0.59
N LYS A 76 8.34 15.17 1.46
CA LYS A 76 6.87 15.07 1.48
C LYS A 76 6.22 15.44 0.15
N SER A 77 6.74 16.47 -0.52
CA SER A 77 6.23 16.91 -1.83
C SER A 77 6.52 15.90 -2.94
N GLU A 78 7.71 15.29 -2.94
CA GLU A 78 8.07 14.24 -3.89
C GLU A 78 7.26 12.96 -3.66
N LEU A 79 7.01 12.58 -2.38
CA LEU A 79 6.12 11.47 -2.04
C LEU A 79 4.71 11.69 -2.55
N LEU A 80 4.15 12.89 -2.32
CA LEU A 80 2.82 13.23 -2.81
C LEU A 80 2.73 13.14 -4.34
N ASN A 81 3.76 13.64 -5.03
CA ASN A 81 3.83 13.54 -6.49
C ASN A 81 3.94 12.07 -6.95
N LEU A 82 4.79 11.27 -6.30
CA LEU A 82 4.93 9.85 -6.59
C LEU A 82 3.59 9.12 -6.45
N TYR A 83 2.89 9.30 -5.33
CA TYR A 83 1.61 8.65 -5.09
C TYR A 83 0.53 9.11 -6.10
N ASN A 84 0.47 10.39 -6.42
CA ASN A 84 -0.48 10.93 -7.38
C ASN A 84 -0.24 10.48 -8.83
N THR A 85 0.98 10.10 -9.17
CA THR A 85 1.36 9.64 -10.53
C THR A 85 1.47 8.11 -10.62
N SER A 86 1.33 7.39 -9.52
CA SER A 86 1.31 5.92 -9.49
C SER A 86 -0.12 5.38 -9.59
N ASP A 87 -0.25 4.16 -10.08
CA ASP A 87 -1.51 3.42 -10.18
C ASP A 87 -1.73 2.50 -8.98
N PHE A 88 -0.63 1.95 -8.46
CA PHE A 88 -0.63 1.07 -7.29
C PHE A 88 0.50 1.44 -6.33
N GLY A 89 0.21 1.35 -5.03
CA GLY A 89 1.21 1.34 -3.97
C GLY A 89 1.47 -0.09 -3.51
N LEU A 90 2.69 -0.41 -3.10
CA LEU A 90 3.02 -1.69 -2.49
C LEU A 90 3.88 -1.49 -1.25
N VAL A 91 3.46 -2.14 -0.17
CA VAL A 91 4.16 -2.17 1.11
C VAL A 91 4.14 -3.60 1.65
N ALA A 92 5.15 -4.00 2.42
CA ALA A 92 5.07 -5.20 3.26
C ALA A 92 5.17 -4.79 4.73
N SER A 93 4.13 -5.11 5.49
CA SER A 93 4.01 -4.78 6.92
C SER A 93 4.00 -6.06 7.75
N LEU A 94 5.17 -6.79 7.82
CA LEU A 94 5.22 -8.14 8.40
C LEU A 94 5.07 -8.18 9.92
N THR A 95 5.65 -7.22 10.64
CA THR A 95 5.66 -7.24 12.11
C THR A 95 5.01 -6.03 12.76
N ASN A 96 4.93 -4.93 12.03
CA ASN A 96 4.29 -3.71 12.48
C ASN A 96 3.82 -2.89 11.27
N ILE A 97 2.66 -2.29 11.38
CA ILE A 97 2.18 -1.34 10.37
C ILE A 97 3.07 -0.10 10.37
N SER A 98 3.31 0.47 9.20
CA SER A 98 3.92 1.79 9.07
C SER A 98 2.87 2.83 8.70
N LEU A 99 3.22 4.10 8.74
CA LEU A 99 2.33 5.17 8.27
C LEU A 99 2.20 5.19 6.73
N VAL A 100 3.05 4.46 6.01
CA VAL A 100 3.09 4.47 4.54
C VAL A 100 1.78 4.01 3.90
N PRO A 101 1.13 2.90 4.31
CA PRO A 101 -0.18 2.55 3.76
C PRO A 101 -1.24 3.63 3.97
N TYR A 102 -1.27 4.28 5.15
CA TYR A 102 -2.19 5.39 5.42
C TYR A 102 -1.95 6.57 4.49
N GLU A 103 -0.68 6.93 4.27
CA GLU A 103 -0.30 8.03 3.37
C GLU A 103 -0.69 7.73 1.92
N MET A 104 -0.43 6.51 1.44
CA MET A 104 -0.83 6.07 0.10
C MET A 104 -2.35 6.11 -0.08
N LEU A 105 -3.09 5.48 0.82
CA LEU A 105 -4.56 5.44 0.78
C LEU A 105 -5.16 6.85 0.88
N ALA A 106 -4.57 7.74 1.70
CA ALA A 106 -5.03 9.14 1.81
C ALA A 106 -4.88 9.95 0.52
N THR A 107 -4.03 9.51 -0.42
CA THR A 107 -3.96 10.08 -1.78
C THR A 107 -4.90 9.38 -2.78
N GLY A 108 -5.72 8.44 -2.31
CA GLY A 108 -6.55 7.60 -3.16
C GLY A 108 -5.77 6.53 -3.93
N LEU A 109 -4.50 6.29 -3.62
CA LEU A 109 -3.69 5.26 -4.26
C LEU A 109 -4.10 3.87 -3.72
N PRO A 110 -4.55 2.93 -4.58
CA PRO A 110 -4.78 1.55 -4.17
C PRO A 110 -3.50 0.91 -3.66
N VAL A 111 -3.57 0.28 -2.50
CA VAL A 111 -2.41 -0.34 -1.85
C VAL A 111 -2.48 -1.86 -1.96
N ILE A 112 -1.34 -2.46 -2.25
CA ILE A 112 -1.11 -3.91 -2.20
C ILE A 112 -0.35 -4.20 -0.91
N GLU A 113 -0.88 -5.10 -0.09
CA GLU A 113 -0.29 -5.59 1.15
C GLU A 113 -0.36 -7.12 1.22
N PHE A 114 0.29 -7.70 2.21
CA PHE A 114 0.45 -9.13 2.32
C PHE A 114 -0.26 -9.69 3.56
N LYS A 115 -1.02 -10.79 3.39
CA LYS A 115 -1.75 -11.48 4.46
C LYS A 115 -0.83 -12.10 5.52
N GLU A 116 0.44 -12.35 5.20
CA GLU A 116 1.46 -12.80 6.14
C GLU A 116 1.92 -11.67 7.09
N GLY A 117 1.42 -10.45 6.88
CA GLY A 117 1.76 -9.27 7.65
C GLY A 117 0.73 -8.90 8.70
N THR A 118 0.79 -7.64 9.10
CA THR A 118 -0.06 -7.08 10.16
C THR A 118 -1.10 -6.10 9.64
N PHE A 119 -1.23 -5.91 8.34
CA PHE A 119 -2.12 -4.91 7.76
C PHE A 119 -3.58 -5.13 8.18
N GLU A 120 -4.08 -6.36 8.11
CA GLU A 120 -5.47 -6.71 8.40
C GLU A 120 -5.88 -6.50 9.87
N TYR A 121 -4.90 -6.36 10.79
CA TYR A 121 -5.19 -5.99 12.19
C TYR A 121 -5.49 -4.50 12.38
N PHE A 122 -5.09 -3.65 11.44
CA PHE A 122 -5.17 -2.20 11.55
C PHE A 122 -6.13 -1.57 10.56
N PHE A 123 -6.47 -2.28 9.48
CA PHE A 123 -7.35 -1.80 8.42
C PHE A 123 -8.56 -2.72 8.28
N PRO A 124 -9.75 -2.15 8.04
CA PRO A 124 -10.94 -2.93 7.73
C PRO A 124 -10.75 -3.76 6.45
N GLU A 125 -11.51 -4.82 6.33
CA GLU A 125 -11.63 -5.59 5.10
C GLU A 125 -11.99 -4.66 3.92
N ASP A 126 -11.60 -5.05 2.73
CA ASP A 126 -11.87 -4.31 1.49
C ASP A 126 -11.33 -2.86 1.45
N THR A 127 -10.24 -2.57 2.17
CA THR A 127 -9.54 -1.28 2.07
C THR A 127 -8.25 -1.35 1.25
N ALA A 128 -7.73 -2.54 0.99
CA ALA A 128 -6.52 -2.78 0.21
C ALA A 128 -6.59 -4.09 -0.59
N ILE A 129 -5.70 -4.25 -1.54
CA ILE A 129 -5.49 -5.48 -2.30
C ILE A 129 -4.62 -6.39 -1.43
N ILE A 130 -5.23 -7.41 -0.83
CA ILE A 130 -4.50 -8.37 0.02
C ILE A 130 -4.09 -9.57 -0.82
N THR A 131 -2.80 -9.88 -0.76
CA THR A 131 -2.18 -11.00 -1.46
C THR A 131 -1.29 -11.80 -0.51
N SER A 132 -0.66 -12.85 -1.01
CA SER A 132 0.37 -13.60 -0.29
C SER A 132 1.72 -13.49 -0.98
N PHE A 133 2.77 -14.04 -0.33
CA PHE A 133 4.08 -14.20 -0.97
C PHE A 133 4.14 -15.37 -1.97
N ASP A 134 3.05 -16.13 -2.14
CA ASP A 134 2.90 -17.01 -3.30
C ASP A 134 2.73 -16.17 -4.57
N TYR A 135 3.58 -16.46 -5.57
CA TYR A 135 3.58 -15.65 -6.79
C TYR A 135 2.25 -15.76 -7.57
N ASN A 136 1.61 -16.92 -7.59
CA ASN A 136 0.37 -17.09 -8.35
C ASN A 136 -0.76 -16.28 -7.70
N ASP A 137 -0.83 -16.27 -6.37
CA ASP A 137 -1.78 -15.43 -5.64
C ASP A 137 -1.49 -13.95 -5.93
N PHE A 138 -0.24 -13.51 -5.79
CA PHE A 138 0.19 -12.14 -6.07
C PHE A 138 -0.19 -11.70 -7.50
N TYR A 139 0.13 -12.50 -8.50
CA TYR A 139 -0.21 -12.23 -9.90
C TYR A 139 -1.73 -12.12 -10.09
N ASN A 140 -2.50 -13.07 -9.54
CA ASN A 140 -3.95 -13.10 -9.70
C ASN A 140 -4.62 -11.90 -9.03
N GLN A 141 -4.20 -11.51 -7.82
CA GLN A 141 -4.77 -10.35 -7.11
C GLN A 141 -4.49 -9.05 -7.86
N VAL A 142 -3.28 -8.84 -8.37
CA VAL A 142 -2.95 -7.66 -9.17
C VAL A 142 -3.73 -7.65 -10.48
N LYS A 143 -3.83 -8.78 -11.16
CA LYS A 143 -4.58 -8.91 -12.42
C LYS A 143 -6.08 -8.69 -12.21
N GLU A 144 -6.64 -9.21 -11.11
CA GLU A 144 -8.02 -8.94 -10.72
C GLU A 144 -8.26 -7.44 -10.49
N ALA A 145 -7.38 -6.78 -9.75
CA ALA A 145 -7.50 -5.34 -9.47
C ALA A 145 -7.50 -4.49 -10.76
N ILE A 146 -6.72 -4.87 -11.76
CA ILE A 146 -6.70 -4.19 -13.06
C ILE A 146 -8.01 -4.43 -13.84
N ASN A 147 -8.54 -5.62 -13.79
CA ASN A 147 -9.71 -6.02 -14.59
C ASN A 147 -11.05 -5.71 -13.90
N ASN A 148 -11.10 -5.74 -12.57
CA ASN A 148 -12.30 -5.50 -11.78
C ASN A 148 -12.30 -4.08 -11.18
N THR A 149 -12.50 -3.10 -12.03
CA THR A 149 -12.45 -1.68 -11.65
C THR A 149 -13.57 -1.27 -10.69
N ASP A 150 -14.69 -1.97 -10.68
CA ASP A 150 -15.79 -1.68 -9.76
C ASP A 150 -15.42 -2.09 -8.32
N LYS A 151 -14.77 -3.24 -8.15
CA LYS A 151 -14.19 -3.65 -6.86
C LYS A 151 -13.13 -2.66 -6.39
N LEU A 152 -12.29 -2.18 -7.30
CA LEU A 152 -11.24 -1.20 -6.98
C LEU A 152 -11.82 0.16 -6.56
N LYS A 153 -12.92 0.61 -7.18
CA LYS A 153 -13.65 1.83 -6.77
C LYS A 153 -14.24 1.69 -5.37
N GLU A 154 -14.91 0.55 -5.09
CA GLU A 154 -15.51 0.30 -3.78
C GLU A 154 -14.41 0.24 -2.69
N MET A 155 -13.32 -0.47 -2.94
CA MET A 155 -12.16 -0.51 -2.05
C MET A 155 -11.61 0.89 -1.76
N ASN A 156 -11.45 1.72 -2.78
CA ASN A 156 -10.98 3.10 -2.61
C ASN A 156 -11.95 3.93 -1.75
N LYS A 157 -13.25 3.79 -1.96
CA LYS A 157 -14.29 4.43 -1.16
C LYS A 157 -14.24 3.99 0.31
N ASN A 158 -14.06 2.69 0.56
CA ASN A 158 -13.95 2.13 1.90
C ASN A 158 -12.70 2.64 2.62
N SER A 159 -11.55 2.68 1.94
CA SER A 159 -10.31 3.26 2.46
C SER A 159 -10.49 4.73 2.85
N MET A 160 -11.11 5.52 1.98
CA MET A 160 -11.32 6.94 2.24
C MET A 160 -12.30 7.19 3.38
N LYS A 161 -13.33 6.34 3.53
CA LYS A 161 -14.26 6.40 4.66
C LYS A 161 -13.52 6.10 5.96
N PHE A 162 -12.77 4.99 6.01
CA PHE A 162 -11.98 4.60 7.18
C PHE A 162 -11.01 5.71 7.61
N LEU A 163 -10.24 6.27 6.67
CA LEU A 163 -9.27 7.31 6.98
C LEU A 163 -9.88 8.59 7.54
N LYS A 164 -11.12 8.94 7.16
CA LYS A 164 -11.85 10.08 7.72
C LYS A 164 -12.26 9.91 9.17
N GLU A 165 -12.39 8.66 9.62
CA GLU A 165 -12.74 8.32 10.99
C GLU A 165 -11.52 8.34 11.93
N LEU A 166 -10.30 8.42 11.38
CA LEU A 166 -9.06 8.49 12.14
C LEU A 166 -8.74 9.94 12.51
N SER A 167 -8.59 10.22 13.80
CA SER A 167 -8.05 11.48 14.28
C SER A 167 -7.22 11.26 15.53
N TRP A 168 -6.26 12.16 15.76
CA TRP A 168 -5.45 12.14 16.99
C TRP A 168 -6.29 12.48 18.21
N GLU A 169 -7.30 13.35 18.06
CA GLU A 169 -8.24 13.71 19.11
C GLU A 169 -8.99 12.46 19.59
N LYS A 170 -9.62 11.73 18.66
CA LYS A 170 -10.33 10.49 18.99
C LYS A 170 -9.43 9.46 19.66
N THR A 171 -8.23 9.25 19.16
CA THR A 171 -7.27 8.31 19.76
C THR A 171 -6.87 8.76 21.15
N THR A 172 -6.74 10.06 21.40
CA THR A 172 -6.43 10.61 22.72
C THR A 172 -7.58 10.39 23.70
N ASP A 173 -8.81 10.64 23.26
CA ASP A 173 -10.01 10.42 24.07
C ASP A 173 -10.16 8.95 24.47
N GLU A 174 -10.04 8.02 23.52
CA GLU A 174 -10.05 6.57 23.77
C GLU A 174 -8.92 6.15 24.74
N PHE A 175 -7.74 6.75 24.64
CA PHE A 175 -6.64 6.47 25.56
C PHE A 175 -6.92 6.97 26.97
N ILE A 176 -7.52 8.15 27.13
CA ILE A 176 -7.93 8.71 28.43
C ILE A 176 -8.99 7.81 29.07
N GLU A 177 -10.00 7.38 28.30
CA GLU A 177 -11.03 6.45 28.79
C GLU A 177 -10.42 5.16 29.35
N ILE A 178 -9.45 4.57 28.64
CA ILE A 178 -8.75 3.36 29.10
C ILE A 178 -7.98 3.63 30.42
N LEU A 179 -7.32 4.77 30.54
CA LEU A 179 -6.61 5.13 31.77
C LEU A 179 -7.56 5.30 32.95
N ASP A 180 -8.71 5.93 32.73
CA ASP A 180 -9.73 6.12 33.77
C ASP A 180 -10.35 4.79 34.22
N MET A 181 -10.58 3.85 33.29
CA MET A 181 -11.02 2.50 33.63
C MET A 181 -10.00 1.76 34.51
N ILE A 182 -8.72 1.79 34.15
CA ILE A 182 -7.64 1.14 34.93
C ILE A 182 -7.46 1.84 36.28
N GLY A 183 -7.64 3.15 36.36
CA GLY A 183 -7.56 3.93 37.58
C GLY A 183 -8.67 3.62 38.58
N SER A 184 -9.89 3.39 38.08
CA SER A 184 -11.06 3.05 38.90
C SER A 184 -11.02 1.61 39.47
N GLU A 185 -10.41 0.65 38.74
CA GLU A 185 -10.24 -0.73 39.23
C GLU A 185 -9.21 -0.87 40.38
N LYS A 186 -8.35 0.12 40.58
CA LYS A 186 -7.33 0.11 41.66
C LYS A 186 -7.80 0.80 42.95
N GLY A 187 -9.03 1.28 42.98
CA GLY A 187 -9.62 2.02 44.09
C GLY A 187 -10.58 1.20 44.99
N GLU A 188 -10.70 -0.14 44.79
CA GLU A 188 -11.44 -1.05 45.67
C GLU A 188 -10.48 -1.90 46.55
#